data_4d979102f8e4a7adee0d55e318dbfd67
#
_entry.id   4d979102f8e4a7adee0d55e318dbfd67
#
_cell.length_a   1.000
_cell.length_b   1.000
_cell.length_c   1.000
_cell.angle_alpha   90.00
_cell.angle_beta   90.00
_cell.angle_gamma   90.00
#
_symmetry.space_group_name_H-M   'P 1'
#
loop_
_entity.id
_entity.type
_entity.pdbx_description
1 polymer ?
#
loop_
_entity_poly.entity_id
_entity_poly.type
_entity_poly.pdbx_seq_one_letter_code
_entity_poly.pdbx_strand_id
1 'polypeptide(L)'
;MRAYNITQTLAAAATLWALTGHLMANAAQTSPGEVGILPKPVKLEVDAGTFDLSSRCNILYQKNSPDAKAAAEFLAETWRKVMRFPLPVQAASEPKRGSILLTTAGAEASLGKEGYRLEVTPDGVVIKAPQPAGLFYGVQTLRQLLPAATFGSGKVLADEPFAIPCVRVEDYPRLGWRAMHLDVSRHFFDVQFVERYLDNLALHKINVFHWHLTDDDGWRVEIKKYPNLTQVGAWRGPKEALPPSYESGNQRYGGFYTQDQIREVIRYAAARHILIVPEIDVPAHSRAAIVAYPELLCTGDPYKFKSAQDVSGNVLCPSQEVTYKFLEGVFGELADLFPGPYIHAGGDERPAGPWEQCDRCQKRMKDEHLADGRFLQDRFLKRLQGFLRTRGKQMIGWDELEQESVLDKDYVVTAWQSVEAGVAAARKGYSVVMASSPFTYFDLSYTEDPAEPGLRWAGVISMEKAYSFDPKPAGLLPDVASRILGVQGCLWSEMLVTPDRPDYMAYPRVCALAEVAWTPQSERSWPDFWARLSQKHLARLDAAGIAYRIPPPTARQNGSQITIILPYDGALVRYTLDGSEPGLNSTLYTQPFELPKDRLLKMRTFRPNGRGSRTITGVEPIRSGP
;
A
#
# COMPACT_ATOMS: atom_id res chain seq x y z
N MET A 1 -32.92 81.21 8.55
CA MET A 1 -33.52 80.52 7.38
C MET A 1 -32.93 79.13 7.25
N ARG A 2 -33.81 78.11 7.23
CA ARG A 2 -33.63 76.71 7.00
C ARG A 2 -32.87 75.88 8.07
N ALA A 3 -33.68 75.39 9.00
CA ALA A 3 -33.40 74.19 9.78
C ALA A 3 -33.30 72.93 8.84
N TYR A 4 -32.28 72.13 8.96
CA TYR A 4 -32.20 70.78 8.35
C TYR A 4 -32.36 69.70 9.43
N ASN A 5 -33.29 68.84 9.16
CA ASN A 5 -33.76 67.76 10.05
C ASN A 5 -32.68 66.74 10.42
N ILE A 6 -32.45 66.57 11.70
CA ILE A 6 -31.62 65.50 12.32
C ILE A 6 -32.47 64.29 12.74
N THR A 7 -33.37 63.81 11.96
CA THR A 7 -34.25 62.67 12.35
C THR A 7 -34.20 61.49 11.40
N GLN A 8 -33.29 61.44 10.42
CA GLN A 8 -33.18 60.29 9.52
C GLN A 8 -31.87 59.46 9.67
N THR A 9 -30.95 59.83 10.56
CA THR A 9 -29.66 59.17 10.72
C THR A 9 -29.62 58.16 11.90
N LEU A 10 -30.67 58.04 12.69
CA LEU A 10 -30.74 57.10 13.82
C LEU A 10 -31.52 55.81 13.55
N ALA A 11 -32.22 55.70 12.43
CA ALA A 11 -32.94 54.49 12.06
C ALA A 11 -32.08 53.47 11.25
N ALA A 12 -30.95 53.90 10.67
CA ALA A 12 -30.05 53.01 9.89
C ALA A 12 -29.01 52.32 10.75
N ALA A 13 -28.73 52.82 11.96
CA ALA A 13 -27.77 52.17 12.87
C ALA A 13 -28.36 51.07 13.74
N ALA A 14 -29.68 51.08 13.97
CA ALA A 14 -30.36 50.03 14.76
C ALA A 14 -30.67 48.76 13.95
N THR A 15 -30.76 48.85 12.62
CA THR A 15 -31.02 47.70 11.74
C THR A 15 -29.75 46.93 11.37
N LEU A 16 -28.57 47.55 11.48
CA LEU A 16 -27.28 46.83 11.27
C LEU A 16 -26.84 46.01 12.50
N TRP A 17 -27.30 46.35 13.72
CA TRP A 17 -27.00 45.60 14.93
C TRP A 17 -27.91 44.36 15.15
N ALA A 18 -29.07 44.31 14.52
CA ALA A 18 -29.96 43.15 14.57
C ALA A 18 -29.60 42.06 13.53
N LEU A 19 -28.84 42.43 12.46
CA LEU A 19 -28.37 41.46 11.45
C LEU A 19 -26.99 40.86 11.76
N THR A 20 -26.20 41.47 12.66
CA THR A 20 -24.91 40.91 13.13
C THR A 20 -25.07 40.01 14.36
N GLY A 21 -26.20 40.09 15.07
CA GLY A 21 -26.49 39.26 16.25
C GLY A 21 -27.01 37.84 15.94
N HIS A 22 -27.33 37.49 14.69
CA HIS A 22 -27.85 36.20 14.29
C HIS A 22 -26.86 35.35 13.47
N LEU A 23 -25.61 35.78 13.32
CA LEU A 23 -24.55 35.06 12.61
C LEU A 23 -23.57 34.33 13.55
N MET A 24 -23.85 34.29 14.84
CA MET A 24 -23.01 33.62 15.85
C MET A 24 -23.73 32.52 16.61
N ALA A 25 -24.48 31.65 15.95
CA ALA A 25 -24.93 30.40 16.55
C ALA A 25 -25.46 29.39 15.51
N ASN A 26 -24.66 29.09 14.50
CA ASN A 26 -24.73 27.77 13.88
C ASN A 26 -23.28 27.23 13.87
N ALA A 27 -22.89 26.61 14.99
CA ALA A 27 -21.87 25.59 14.94
C ALA A 27 -22.42 24.52 14.00
N ALA A 28 -22.03 24.57 12.72
CA ALA A 28 -22.42 23.59 11.73
C ALA A 28 -22.06 22.22 12.33
N GLN A 29 -23.06 21.36 12.57
CA GLN A 29 -22.82 19.99 12.92
C GLN A 29 -22.01 19.38 11.76
N THR A 30 -20.73 19.12 12.01
CA THR A 30 -19.89 18.41 11.06
C THR A 30 -20.51 17.04 10.76
N SER A 31 -20.79 16.77 9.51
CA SER A 31 -21.33 15.47 9.11
C SER A 31 -20.24 14.40 9.12
N PRO A 32 -20.52 13.10 9.28
CA PRO A 32 -19.52 12.04 9.20
C PRO A 32 -18.67 12.08 7.93
N GLY A 33 -19.22 12.52 6.79
CA GLY A 33 -18.49 12.73 5.53
C GLY A 33 -17.45 13.86 5.58
N GLU A 34 -17.63 14.85 6.46
CA GLU A 34 -16.68 15.96 6.65
C GLU A 34 -15.42 15.55 7.40
N VAL A 35 -15.44 14.46 8.17
CA VAL A 35 -14.29 13.95 8.93
C VAL A 35 -13.29 13.22 8.03
N GLY A 36 -13.75 12.48 7.03
CA GLY A 36 -12.93 11.92 5.94
C GLY A 36 -11.84 10.94 6.38
N ILE A 37 -12.15 9.96 7.23
CA ILE A 37 -11.22 8.90 7.68
C ILE A 37 -11.10 7.82 6.58
N LEU A 38 -9.89 7.33 6.31
CA LEU A 38 -9.57 6.19 5.45
C LEU A 38 -8.60 5.22 6.13
N PRO A 39 -8.89 3.90 6.12
CA PRO A 39 -10.14 3.29 5.70
C PRO A 39 -11.31 3.72 6.58
N LYS A 40 -12.56 3.61 6.04
CA LYS A 40 -13.79 3.96 6.76
C LYS A 40 -13.96 3.08 8.00
N PRO A 41 -14.16 3.68 9.19
CA PRO A 41 -14.45 2.92 10.39
C PRO A 41 -15.79 2.19 10.31
N VAL A 42 -15.92 1.10 11.08
CA VAL A 42 -17.17 0.34 11.19
C VAL A 42 -18.31 1.22 11.73
N LYS A 43 -18.02 2.03 12.72
CA LYS A 43 -18.97 3.00 13.28
C LYS A 43 -18.28 4.32 13.55
N LEU A 44 -18.87 5.42 13.07
CA LEU A 44 -18.43 6.79 13.30
C LEU A 44 -19.63 7.66 13.63
N GLU A 45 -19.66 8.23 14.81
CA GLU A 45 -20.61 9.26 15.23
C GLU A 45 -19.86 10.57 15.44
N VAL A 46 -20.40 11.67 14.92
CA VAL A 46 -19.82 13.01 15.08
C VAL A 46 -20.68 13.78 16.06
N ASP A 47 -20.10 14.22 17.15
CA ASP A 47 -20.75 14.99 18.20
C ASP A 47 -20.43 16.49 18.03
N ALA A 48 -21.20 17.34 18.71
CA ALA A 48 -20.94 18.78 18.71
C ALA A 48 -19.69 19.12 19.54
N GLY A 49 -18.90 20.10 19.06
CA GLY A 49 -17.72 20.62 19.74
C GLY A 49 -16.40 20.08 19.22
N THR A 50 -15.32 20.52 19.86
CA THR A 50 -13.94 20.17 19.50
C THR A 50 -13.10 19.96 20.76
N PHE A 51 -12.06 19.14 20.65
CA PHE A 51 -10.96 19.09 21.58
C PHE A 51 -9.80 19.95 21.06
N ASP A 52 -9.33 20.89 21.87
CA ASP A 52 -8.24 21.77 21.50
C ASP A 52 -6.88 21.18 21.87
N LEU A 53 -6.21 20.57 20.89
CA LEU A 53 -4.84 20.08 21.03
C LEU A 53 -3.88 21.27 21.07
N SER A 54 -3.28 21.51 22.22
CA SER A 54 -2.38 22.65 22.49
C SER A 54 -1.07 22.22 23.14
N SER A 55 -0.17 23.18 23.37
CA SER A 55 1.10 22.94 24.07
C SER A 55 0.95 22.44 25.51
N ARG A 56 -0.25 22.53 26.11
CA ARG A 56 -0.57 22.01 27.46
C ARG A 56 -1.05 20.57 27.44
N CYS A 57 -1.30 20.00 26.27
CA CYS A 57 -1.77 18.63 26.16
C CYS A 57 -0.69 17.63 26.59
N ASN A 58 -1.08 16.65 27.41
CA ASN A 58 -0.28 15.51 27.78
C ASN A 58 -0.81 14.26 27.10
N ILE A 59 0.09 13.39 26.64
CA ILE A 59 -0.27 12.06 26.18
C ILE A 59 -0.07 11.10 27.35
N LEU A 60 -1.17 10.47 27.76
CA LEU A 60 -1.21 9.55 28.88
C LEU A 60 -1.27 8.11 28.39
N TYR A 61 -0.58 7.22 29.09
CA TYR A 61 -0.67 5.79 28.82
C TYR A 61 -0.98 5.01 30.08
N GLN A 62 -1.67 3.88 29.95
CA GLN A 62 -2.01 3.01 31.06
C GLN A 62 -0.75 2.62 31.84
N LYS A 63 -0.78 2.85 33.14
CA LYS A 63 0.32 2.48 34.07
C LYS A 63 0.67 0.99 33.94
N ASN A 64 1.96 0.67 33.90
CA ASN A 64 2.51 -0.68 33.77
C ASN A 64 2.17 -1.39 32.44
N SER A 65 1.85 -0.64 31.38
CA SER A 65 1.65 -1.17 30.03
C SER A 65 2.75 -0.67 29.08
N PRO A 66 3.78 -1.48 28.77
CA PRO A 66 4.81 -1.12 27.78
C PRO A 66 4.22 -0.81 26.41
N ASP A 67 3.20 -1.55 25.99
CA ASP A 67 2.57 -1.41 24.68
C ASP A 67 1.77 -0.09 24.58
N ALA A 68 1.01 0.26 25.62
CA ALA A 68 0.31 1.54 25.64
C ALA A 68 1.32 2.72 25.68
N LYS A 69 2.46 2.53 26.34
CA LYS A 69 3.57 3.49 26.32
C LYS A 69 4.14 3.64 24.90
N ALA A 70 4.43 2.54 24.23
CA ALA A 70 4.96 2.57 22.87
C ALA A 70 4.02 3.29 21.88
N ALA A 71 2.71 3.02 21.93
CA ALA A 71 1.72 3.72 21.12
C ALA A 71 1.64 5.23 21.45
N ALA A 72 1.74 5.60 22.72
CA ALA A 72 1.75 7.00 23.17
C ALA A 72 3.02 7.73 22.71
N GLU A 73 4.18 7.09 22.81
CA GLU A 73 5.45 7.63 22.32
C GLU A 73 5.44 7.80 20.79
N PHE A 74 4.93 6.80 20.05
CA PHE A 74 4.76 6.90 18.59
C PHE A 74 3.90 8.12 18.21
N LEU A 75 2.78 8.34 18.89
CA LEU A 75 1.93 9.51 18.67
C LEU A 75 2.68 10.81 18.97
N ALA A 76 3.32 10.90 20.12
CA ALA A 76 4.08 12.07 20.54
C ALA A 76 5.22 12.41 19.58
N GLU A 77 6.02 11.42 19.19
CA GLU A 77 7.13 11.59 18.25
C GLU A 77 6.65 12.05 16.87
N THR A 78 5.56 11.45 16.37
CA THR A 78 4.97 11.82 15.09
C THR A 78 4.53 13.29 15.10
N TRP A 79 3.87 13.73 16.15
CA TRP A 79 3.36 15.09 16.21
C TRP A 79 4.45 16.13 16.56
N ARG A 80 5.43 15.81 17.39
CA ARG A 80 6.56 16.69 17.69
C ARG A 80 7.39 17.06 16.46
N LYS A 81 7.40 16.20 15.40
CA LYS A 81 8.07 16.48 14.13
C LYS A 81 7.43 17.65 13.38
N VAL A 82 6.13 17.87 13.56
CA VAL A 82 5.33 18.83 12.78
C VAL A 82 4.70 19.93 13.61
N MET A 83 4.63 19.76 14.95
CA MET A 83 4.07 20.72 15.90
C MET A 83 5.16 21.23 16.83
N ARG A 84 4.98 22.46 17.35
CA ARG A 84 5.89 23.03 18.37
C ARG A 84 5.53 22.60 19.80
N PHE A 85 4.61 21.65 19.96
CA PHE A 85 4.13 21.23 21.27
C PHE A 85 5.06 20.18 21.90
N PRO A 86 5.32 20.26 23.23
CA PRO A 86 6.20 19.31 23.91
C PRO A 86 5.59 17.92 24.03
N LEU A 87 4.25 17.83 24.11
CA LEU A 87 3.46 16.59 24.22
C LEU A 87 4.11 15.55 25.15
N PRO A 88 4.27 15.84 26.45
CA PRO A 88 4.91 14.92 27.37
C PRO A 88 4.11 13.63 27.52
N VAL A 89 4.82 12.48 27.53
CA VAL A 89 4.24 11.15 27.68
C VAL A 89 4.36 10.71 29.14
N GLN A 90 3.24 10.39 29.80
CA GLN A 90 3.17 10.11 31.21
C GLN A 90 2.26 8.91 31.52
N ALA A 91 2.63 8.13 32.56
CA ALA A 91 1.77 7.05 33.05
C ALA A 91 0.57 7.61 33.83
N ALA A 92 -0.64 7.11 33.54
CA ALA A 92 -1.86 7.44 34.27
C ALA A 92 -2.83 6.26 34.28
N SER A 93 -3.75 6.21 35.25
CA SER A 93 -4.81 5.19 35.30
C SER A 93 -6.13 5.71 34.73
N GLU A 94 -6.33 7.02 34.75
CA GLU A 94 -7.58 7.70 34.37
C GLU A 94 -7.30 8.87 33.44
N PRO A 95 -8.26 9.22 32.57
CA PRO A 95 -8.16 10.39 31.70
C PRO A 95 -8.09 11.67 32.57
N LYS A 96 -7.37 12.67 32.05
CA LYS A 96 -7.31 14.01 32.67
C LYS A 96 -7.80 15.02 31.65
N ARG A 97 -8.43 16.08 32.11
CA ARG A 97 -8.86 17.19 31.26
C ARG A 97 -7.67 17.74 30.46
N GLY A 98 -7.86 17.93 29.15
CA GLY A 98 -6.81 18.40 28.25
C GLY A 98 -5.75 17.34 27.90
N SER A 99 -6.05 16.06 28.08
CA SER A 99 -5.11 14.96 27.76
C SER A 99 -5.66 13.96 26.75
N ILE A 100 -4.75 13.14 26.23
CA ILE A 100 -5.04 11.99 25.36
C ILE A 100 -4.60 10.73 26.10
N LEU A 101 -5.52 9.84 26.44
CA LEU A 101 -5.24 8.59 27.16
C LEU A 101 -5.29 7.39 26.22
N LEU A 102 -4.24 6.56 26.25
CA LEU A 102 -4.18 5.26 25.60
C LEU A 102 -4.23 4.16 26.66
N THR A 103 -5.21 3.24 26.56
CA THR A 103 -5.41 2.20 27.58
C THR A 103 -5.98 0.91 27.03
N THR A 104 -5.59 -0.22 27.61
CA THR A 104 -6.23 -1.53 27.37
C THR A 104 -7.22 -1.89 28.49
N ALA A 105 -7.24 -1.14 29.59
CA ALA A 105 -8.12 -1.40 30.71
C ALA A 105 -9.59 -1.20 30.35
N GLY A 106 -10.43 -2.19 30.64
CA GLY A 106 -11.86 -2.16 30.37
C GLY A 106 -12.21 -2.11 28.88
N ALA A 107 -11.30 -2.54 28.00
CA ALA A 107 -11.60 -2.70 26.58
C ALA A 107 -12.41 -3.98 26.35
N GLU A 108 -13.34 -3.93 25.41
CA GLU A 108 -14.20 -5.07 25.07
C GLU A 108 -13.43 -6.08 24.23
N ALA A 109 -13.37 -7.35 24.68
CA ALA A 109 -12.70 -8.44 23.96
C ALA A 109 -13.32 -8.70 22.56
N SER A 110 -14.59 -8.36 22.35
CA SER A 110 -15.31 -8.47 21.08
C SER A 110 -14.69 -7.66 19.95
N LEU A 111 -13.93 -6.61 20.26
CA LEU A 111 -13.16 -5.82 19.27
C LEU A 111 -11.99 -6.61 18.66
N GLY A 112 -11.63 -7.77 19.21
CA GLY A 112 -10.57 -8.62 18.68
C GLY A 112 -9.16 -8.05 18.86
N LYS A 113 -8.22 -8.56 18.06
CA LYS A 113 -6.80 -8.23 18.22
C LYS A 113 -6.43 -6.81 17.74
N GLU A 114 -7.18 -6.27 16.81
CA GLU A 114 -6.83 -5.04 16.10
C GLU A 114 -7.88 -3.92 16.23
N GLY A 115 -9.03 -4.23 16.86
CA GLY A 115 -10.10 -3.26 17.04
C GLY A 115 -9.85 -2.32 18.21
N TYR A 116 -10.54 -1.19 18.20
CA TYR A 116 -10.42 -0.12 19.18
C TYR A 116 -11.70 0.71 19.28
N ARG A 117 -11.82 1.46 20.37
CA ARG A 117 -12.71 2.61 20.51
C ARG A 117 -11.87 3.87 20.64
N LEU A 118 -12.28 4.91 19.94
CA LEU A 118 -11.75 6.26 20.05
C LEU A 118 -12.89 7.19 20.40
N GLU A 119 -12.74 7.91 21.50
CA GLU A 119 -13.67 8.94 21.93
C GLU A 119 -12.94 10.28 22.05
N VAL A 120 -13.45 11.29 21.37
CA VAL A 120 -12.99 12.67 21.45
C VAL A 120 -14.12 13.51 22.03
N THR A 121 -13.86 14.15 23.16
CA THR A 121 -14.77 15.07 23.85
C THR A 121 -14.07 16.42 24.05
N PRO A 122 -14.77 17.51 24.41
CA PRO A 122 -14.11 18.78 24.71
C PRO A 122 -13.11 18.70 25.86
N ASP A 123 -13.26 17.70 26.75
CA ASP A 123 -12.39 17.52 27.91
C ASP A 123 -11.15 16.67 27.63
N GLY A 124 -11.15 15.86 26.57
CA GLY A 124 -10.00 15.00 26.25
C GLY A 124 -10.29 13.93 25.21
N VAL A 125 -9.27 13.11 24.95
CA VAL A 125 -9.32 11.99 24.02
C VAL A 125 -9.00 10.69 24.76
N VAL A 126 -9.77 9.63 24.47
CA VAL A 126 -9.50 8.28 24.98
C VAL A 126 -9.43 7.29 23.82
N ILE A 127 -8.32 6.56 23.72
CA ILE A 127 -8.18 5.41 22.84
C ILE A 127 -8.13 4.15 23.70
N LYS A 128 -9.10 3.25 23.49
CA LYS A 128 -9.24 2.01 24.23
C LYS A 128 -9.25 0.82 23.29
N ALA A 129 -8.37 -0.16 23.53
CA ALA A 129 -8.28 -1.37 22.70
C ALA A 129 -7.89 -2.58 23.52
N PRO A 130 -8.38 -3.80 23.23
CA PRO A 130 -8.03 -5.00 23.97
C PRO A 130 -6.56 -5.44 23.77
N GLN A 131 -5.94 -5.04 22.66
CA GLN A 131 -4.57 -5.42 22.29
C GLN A 131 -3.77 -4.23 21.76
N PRO A 132 -2.42 -4.28 21.78
CA PRO A 132 -1.54 -3.19 21.35
C PRO A 132 -1.78 -2.67 19.93
N ALA A 133 -2.04 -3.58 18.97
CA ALA A 133 -2.30 -3.20 17.59
C ALA A 133 -3.54 -2.30 17.45
N GLY A 134 -4.60 -2.57 18.24
CA GLY A 134 -5.79 -1.72 18.28
C GLY A 134 -5.49 -0.31 18.79
N LEU A 135 -4.62 -0.14 19.81
CA LEU A 135 -4.17 1.18 20.25
C LEU A 135 -3.46 1.93 19.12
N PHE A 136 -2.57 1.25 18.42
CA PHE A 136 -1.85 1.82 17.27
C PHE A 136 -2.80 2.27 16.14
N TYR A 137 -3.80 1.45 15.79
CA TYR A 137 -4.77 1.82 14.75
C TYR A 137 -5.72 2.93 15.21
N GLY A 138 -6.04 2.99 16.49
CA GLY A 138 -6.76 4.13 17.09
C GLY A 138 -5.95 5.43 16.96
N VAL A 139 -4.63 5.36 17.16
CA VAL A 139 -3.71 6.48 16.94
C VAL A 139 -3.72 6.91 15.45
N GLN A 140 -3.68 5.96 14.50
CA GLN A 140 -3.75 6.30 13.07
C GLN A 140 -5.07 7.00 12.71
N THR A 141 -6.18 6.60 13.32
CA THR A 141 -7.47 7.27 13.14
C THR A 141 -7.49 8.66 13.77
N LEU A 142 -7.00 8.81 15.00
CA LEU A 142 -6.89 10.12 15.66
C LEU A 142 -6.06 11.11 14.83
N ARG A 143 -4.95 10.67 14.25
CA ARG A 143 -4.12 11.50 13.37
C ARG A 143 -4.90 12.05 12.19
N GLN A 144 -5.83 11.27 11.61
CA GLN A 144 -6.64 11.68 10.48
C GLN A 144 -7.74 12.70 10.82
N LEU A 145 -8.02 12.94 12.09
CA LEU A 145 -8.93 14.00 12.55
C LEU A 145 -8.27 15.39 12.54
N LEU A 146 -6.96 15.45 12.39
CA LEU A 146 -6.19 16.69 12.33
C LEU A 146 -6.07 17.23 10.88
N PRO A 147 -5.76 18.52 10.72
CA PRO A 147 -5.49 19.11 9.40
C PRO A 147 -4.38 18.35 8.65
N ALA A 148 -4.51 18.29 7.33
CA ALA A 148 -3.56 17.58 6.46
C ALA A 148 -2.10 18.02 6.64
N ALA A 149 -1.86 19.31 6.95
CA ALA A 149 -0.53 19.86 7.20
C ALA A 149 0.25 19.11 8.30
N THR A 150 -0.45 18.44 9.25
CA THR A 150 0.18 17.66 10.32
C THR A 150 0.82 16.34 9.85
N PHE A 151 0.65 15.98 8.58
CA PHE A 151 1.30 14.82 7.96
C PHE A 151 2.63 15.19 7.28
N GLY A 152 2.98 16.48 7.21
CA GLY A 152 4.19 16.95 6.56
C GLY A 152 5.46 16.72 7.37
N SER A 153 6.61 16.89 6.72
CA SER A 153 7.94 16.83 7.36
C SER A 153 8.40 18.19 7.91
N GLY A 154 7.73 19.28 7.53
CA GLY A 154 8.02 20.64 8.01
C GLY A 154 7.27 20.96 9.30
N LYS A 155 7.88 21.77 10.19
CA LYS A 155 7.17 22.26 11.36
C LYS A 155 6.00 23.15 10.93
N VAL A 156 4.81 22.82 11.39
CA VAL A 156 3.63 23.67 11.26
C VAL A 156 3.81 24.84 12.24
N LEU A 157 3.85 26.05 11.68
CA LEU A 157 3.95 27.28 12.49
C LEU A 157 2.55 27.67 12.97
N ALA A 158 1.99 26.91 13.92
CA ALA A 158 0.74 27.28 14.55
C ALA A 158 1.01 27.62 16.03
N ASP A 159 0.74 28.85 16.42
CA ASP A 159 0.68 29.26 17.82
C ASP A 159 -0.71 28.95 18.40
N GLU A 160 -1.70 28.71 17.54
CA GLU A 160 -3.07 28.39 17.90
C GLU A 160 -3.27 26.88 18.08
N PRO A 161 -4.19 26.45 18.97
CA PRO A 161 -4.55 25.06 19.15
C PRO A 161 -5.12 24.42 17.88
N PHE A 162 -4.85 23.13 17.67
CA PHE A 162 -5.50 22.35 16.63
C PHE A 162 -6.84 21.82 17.14
N ALA A 163 -7.95 22.24 16.55
CA ALA A 163 -9.27 21.73 16.88
C ALA A 163 -9.47 20.34 16.30
N ILE A 164 -9.70 19.33 17.16
CA ILE A 164 -10.06 17.96 16.79
C ILE A 164 -11.56 17.83 16.98
N PRO A 165 -12.36 17.45 15.96
CA PRO A 165 -13.80 17.30 16.09
C PRO A 165 -14.15 16.21 17.12
N CYS A 166 -15.19 16.45 17.93
CA CYS A 166 -15.71 15.46 18.85
C CYS A 166 -16.34 14.30 18.08
N VAL A 167 -15.85 13.08 18.33
CA VAL A 167 -16.32 11.86 17.65
C VAL A 167 -16.33 10.68 18.59
N ARG A 168 -17.18 9.70 18.29
CA ARG A 168 -17.13 8.34 18.82
C ARG A 168 -16.91 7.38 17.67
N VAL A 169 -15.80 6.62 17.74
CA VAL A 169 -15.44 5.61 16.77
C VAL A 169 -15.38 4.25 17.43
N GLU A 170 -16.04 3.27 16.86
CA GLU A 170 -15.82 1.85 17.13
C GLU A 170 -15.36 1.19 15.84
N ASP A 171 -14.22 0.49 15.87
CA ASP A 171 -13.59 0.07 14.64
C ASP A 171 -12.79 -1.22 14.82
N TYR A 172 -12.83 -2.07 13.79
CA TYR A 172 -12.08 -3.33 13.68
C TYR A 172 -12.02 -3.79 12.22
N PRO A 173 -11.00 -4.58 11.82
CA PRO A 173 -10.85 -4.98 10.44
C PRO A 173 -11.82 -6.09 10.02
N ARG A 174 -12.29 -6.02 8.76
CA ARG A 174 -13.00 -7.10 8.08
C ARG A 174 -12.12 -8.33 7.86
N LEU A 175 -10.85 -8.11 7.49
CA LEU A 175 -9.88 -9.15 7.13
C LEU A 175 -8.63 -9.06 8.01
N GLY A 176 -8.15 -10.21 8.49
CA GLY A 176 -6.96 -10.29 9.35
C GLY A 176 -5.64 -10.10 8.59
N TRP A 177 -5.59 -10.42 7.29
CA TRP A 177 -4.42 -10.25 6.44
C TRP A 177 -4.65 -9.11 5.45
N ARG A 178 -3.87 -8.05 5.58
CA ARG A 178 -3.92 -6.84 4.74
C ARG A 178 -2.51 -6.51 4.30
N ALA A 179 -2.12 -7.00 3.13
CA ALA A 179 -0.74 -6.99 2.69
C ALA A 179 -0.47 -6.03 1.53
N MET A 180 0.77 -5.55 1.50
CA MET A 180 1.39 -4.97 0.31
C MET A 180 2.72 -5.66 0.05
N HIS A 181 2.92 -6.08 -1.20
CA HIS A 181 4.16 -6.62 -1.72
C HIS A 181 5.01 -5.50 -2.32
N LEU A 182 6.32 -5.63 -2.24
CA LEU A 182 7.28 -4.78 -2.94
C LEU A 182 8.41 -5.65 -3.52
N ASP A 183 8.53 -5.63 -4.83
CA ASP A 183 9.68 -6.17 -5.54
C ASP A 183 10.88 -5.21 -5.42
N VAL A 184 11.95 -5.68 -4.79
CA VAL A 184 13.21 -4.95 -4.67
C VAL A 184 14.32 -5.55 -5.54
N SER A 185 13.99 -6.58 -6.33
CA SER A 185 14.91 -7.27 -7.22
C SER A 185 15.09 -6.54 -8.55
N ARG A 186 14.00 -6.30 -9.30
CA ARG A 186 14.07 -5.62 -10.60
C ARG A 186 14.58 -4.19 -10.43
N HIS A 187 14.11 -3.47 -9.39
CA HIS A 187 14.73 -2.23 -8.94
C HIS A 187 15.03 -2.29 -7.45
N PHE A 188 16.25 -1.89 -7.08
CA PHE A 188 16.67 -1.86 -5.68
C PHE A 188 16.19 -0.58 -5.00
N PHE A 189 15.63 -0.72 -3.81
CA PHE A 189 15.22 0.37 -2.93
C PHE A 189 16.01 0.29 -1.62
N ASP A 190 16.56 1.39 -1.16
CA ASP A 190 17.32 1.42 0.09
C ASP A 190 16.46 1.29 1.35
N VAL A 191 17.11 1.16 2.51
CA VAL A 191 16.42 1.03 3.81
C VAL A 191 15.50 2.22 4.09
N GLN A 192 15.92 3.44 3.74
CA GLN A 192 15.13 4.65 3.99
C GLN A 192 13.83 4.64 3.19
N PHE A 193 13.89 4.17 1.94
CA PHE A 193 12.69 3.98 1.12
C PHE A 193 11.77 2.94 1.76
N VAL A 194 12.29 1.79 2.18
CA VAL A 194 11.49 0.71 2.79
C VAL A 194 10.83 1.19 4.09
N GLU A 195 11.53 1.94 4.93
CA GLU A 195 10.96 2.52 6.16
C GLU A 195 9.85 3.53 5.85
N ARG A 196 10.06 4.42 4.86
CA ARG A 196 9.01 5.34 4.40
C ARG A 196 7.80 4.58 3.83
N TYR A 197 8.04 3.49 3.09
CA TYR A 197 6.98 2.63 2.58
C TYR A 197 6.17 2.02 3.74
N LEU A 198 6.83 1.51 4.78
CA LEU A 198 6.18 0.98 5.98
C LEU A 198 5.36 2.04 6.73
N ASP A 199 5.84 3.30 6.81
CA ASP A 199 5.07 4.41 7.39
C ASP A 199 3.76 4.66 6.64
N ASN A 200 3.84 4.63 5.30
CA ASN A 200 2.68 4.81 4.44
C ASN A 200 1.69 3.63 4.56
N LEU A 201 2.18 2.40 4.68
CA LEU A 201 1.34 1.23 4.93
C LEU A 201 0.65 1.30 6.29
N ALA A 202 1.38 1.69 7.33
CA ALA A 202 0.86 1.84 8.69
C ALA A 202 -0.28 2.86 8.78
N LEU A 203 -0.15 4.00 8.07
CA LEU A 203 -1.21 5.02 7.98
C LEU A 203 -2.52 4.45 7.47
N HIS A 204 -2.45 3.49 6.54
CA HIS A 204 -3.59 2.85 5.91
C HIS A 204 -4.01 1.52 6.59
N LYS A 205 -3.48 1.23 7.79
CA LYS A 205 -3.79 0.02 8.56
C LYS A 205 -3.46 -1.30 7.85
N ILE A 206 -2.50 -1.28 6.92
CA ILE A 206 -1.91 -2.47 6.34
C ILE A 206 -1.01 -3.11 7.40
N ASN A 207 -1.10 -4.44 7.59
CA ASN A 207 -0.43 -5.16 8.68
C ASN A 207 0.56 -6.23 8.21
N VAL A 208 0.73 -6.41 6.90
CA VAL A 208 1.71 -7.35 6.35
C VAL A 208 2.49 -6.66 5.22
N PHE A 209 3.81 -6.78 5.28
CA PHE A 209 4.73 -6.39 4.23
C PHE A 209 5.35 -7.64 3.61
N HIS A 210 4.98 -7.95 2.37
CA HIS A 210 5.59 -9.02 1.60
C HIS A 210 6.80 -8.45 0.86
N TRP A 211 7.99 -8.88 1.27
CA TRP A 211 9.25 -8.35 0.78
C TRP A 211 9.88 -9.33 -0.20
N HIS A 212 9.71 -9.07 -1.50
CA HIS A 212 10.25 -9.89 -2.59
C HIS A 212 11.72 -9.55 -2.80
N LEU A 213 12.59 -10.35 -2.17
CA LEU A 213 14.01 -10.04 -1.99
C LEU A 213 14.88 -10.56 -3.13
N THR A 214 14.40 -11.48 -3.96
CA THR A 214 15.19 -12.11 -5.01
C THR A 214 14.37 -12.44 -6.23
N ASP A 215 14.97 -12.23 -7.39
CA ASP A 215 14.43 -12.60 -8.70
C ASP A 215 15.59 -12.69 -9.70
N ASP A 216 15.31 -12.83 -10.99
CA ASP A 216 16.28 -12.97 -12.08
C ASP A 216 17.27 -11.80 -12.15
N ASP A 217 16.86 -10.59 -11.78
CA ASP A 217 17.62 -9.34 -11.97
C ASP A 217 18.39 -8.88 -10.75
N GLY A 218 18.27 -9.60 -9.64
CA GLY A 218 19.05 -9.26 -8.46
C GLY A 218 18.70 -10.06 -7.21
N TRP A 219 19.74 -10.38 -6.46
CA TRP A 219 19.67 -10.97 -5.13
C TRP A 219 19.89 -9.89 -4.06
N ARG A 220 18.93 -9.63 -3.18
CA ARG A 220 18.96 -8.45 -2.30
C ARG A 220 19.16 -8.73 -0.82
N VAL A 221 19.40 -9.96 -0.41
CA VAL A 221 19.58 -10.34 1.00
C VAL A 221 20.95 -10.96 1.24
N GLU A 222 21.66 -10.48 2.26
CA GLU A 222 22.94 -11.08 2.67
C GLU A 222 22.73 -12.47 3.26
N ILE A 223 23.36 -13.47 2.65
CA ILE A 223 23.47 -14.85 3.17
C ILE A 223 24.94 -15.13 3.42
N LYS A 224 25.33 -15.21 4.68
CA LYS A 224 26.76 -15.31 5.07
C LYS A 224 27.40 -16.58 4.58
N LYS A 225 26.64 -17.68 4.52
CA LYS A 225 27.11 -18.97 3.98
C LYS A 225 27.37 -18.92 2.47
N TYR A 226 26.71 -18.02 1.75
CA TYR A 226 26.79 -17.91 0.29
C TYR A 226 27.10 -16.47 -0.15
N PRO A 227 28.32 -15.96 0.08
CA PRO A 227 28.67 -14.56 -0.13
C PRO A 227 28.57 -14.09 -1.59
N ASN A 228 28.76 -15.00 -2.58
CA ASN A 228 28.63 -14.65 -3.98
C ASN A 228 27.22 -14.18 -4.36
N LEU A 229 26.17 -14.55 -3.59
CA LEU A 229 24.82 -14.05 -3.82
C LEU A 229 24.75 -12.51 -3.81
N THR A 230 25.52 -11.87 -2.93
CA THR A 230 25.58 -10.41 -2.84
C THR A 230 26.81 -9.80 -3.53
N GLN A 231 27.88 -10.55 -3.73
CA GLN A 231 29.05 -10.08 -4.46
C GLN A 231 28.83 -10.09 -5.98
N VAL A 232 28.09 -11.07 -6.50
CA VAL A 232 27.80 -11.28 -7.93
C VAL A 232 26.32 -11.06 -8.21
N GLY A 233 25.42 -11.83 -7.56
CA GLY A 233 24.00 -11.85 -7.85
C GLY A 233 23.23 -10.56 -7.52
N ALA A 234 23.80 -9.65 -6.71
CA ALA A 234 23.19 -8.37 -6.40
C ALA A 234 23.42 -7.27 -7.45
N TRP A 235 24.24 -7.55 -8.48
CA TRP A 235 24.72 -6.53 -9.40
C TRP A 235 24.48 -6.91 -10.85
N ARG A 236 24.01 -5.95 -11.63
CA ARG A 236 23.84 -6.06 -13.08
C ARG A 236 24.51 -4.90 -13.80
N GLY A 237 24.86 -5.10 -15.06
CA GLY A 237 25.53 -4.09 -15.87
C GLY A 237 26.37 -4.67 -16.99
N PRO A 238 27.00 -3.83 -17.84
CA PRO A 238 27.75 -4.29 -19.01
C PRO A 238 28.96 -5.18 -18.71
N LYS A 239 29.47 -5.14 -17.47
CA LYS A 239 30.64 -5.92 -17.00
C LYS A 239 30.33 -6.86 -15.85
N GLU A 240 29.04 -7.00 -15.52
CA GLU A 240 28.56 -7.88 -14.47
C GLU A 240 28.07 -9.21 -15.07
N ALA A 241 27.89 -10.22 -14.23
CA ALA A 241 27.34 -11.51 -14.65
C ALA A 241 25.87 -11.39 -15.10
N LEU A 242 25.10 -10.47 -14.49
CA LEU A 242 23.77 -10.12 -14.95
C LEU A 242 23.83 -8.96 -15.93
N PRO A 243 23.17 -9.05 -17.10
CA PRO A 243 23.17 -7.98 -18.09
C PRO A 243 22.32 -6.78 -17.62
N PRO A 244 22.49 -5.58 -18.23
CA PRO A 244 21.60 -4.45 -18.01
C PRO A 244 20.14 -4.80 -18.36
N SER A 245 19.20 -4.40 -17.50
CA SER A 245 17.76 -4.59 -17.70
C SER A 245 16.97 -3.41 -17.12
N TYR A 246 15.72 -3.25 -17.54
CA TYR A 246 14.76 -2.30 -16.97
C TYR A 246 15.32 -0.87 -16.80
N GLU A 247 15.89 -0.31 -17.87
CA GLU A 247 16.44 1.05 -17.90
C GLU A 247 17.55 1.33 -16.84
N SER A 248 18.21 0.30 -16.30
CA SER A 248 19.33 0.48 -15.36
C SER A 248 20.57 1.15 -15.98
N GLY A 249 20.53 1.43 -17.28
CA GLY A 249 21.59 2.14 -18.01
C GLY A 249 22.83 1.29 -18.25
N ASN A 250 23.91 1.97 -18.65
CA ASN A 250 25.20 1.34 -18.98
C ASN A 250 26.22 1.42 -17.82
N GLN A 251 25.73 1.41 -16.58
CA GLN A 251 26.56 1.41 -15.38
C GLN A 251 26.26 0.19 -14.53
N ARG A 252 27.14 -0.11 -13.59
CA ARG A 252 26.87 -1.09 -12.55
C ARG A 252 25.70 -0.63 -11.71
N TYR A 253 24.64 -1.43 -11.65
CA TYR A 253 23.42 -1.15 -10.92
C TYR A 253 23.09 -2.31 -9.96
N GLY A 254 22.58 -1.99 -8.78
CA GLY A 254 22.15 -2.98 -7.80
C GLY A 254 22.34 -2.50 -6.38
N GLY A 255 22.32 -3.44 -5.46
CA GLY A 255 22.44 -3.26 -4.03
C GLY A 255 21.87 -4.47 -3.30
N PHE A 256 22.07 -4.52 -2.00
CA PHE A 256 21.51 -5.55 -1.13
C PHE A 256 21.40 -5.03 0.29
N TYR A 257 20.62 -5.72 1.10
CA TYR A 257 20.48 -5.45 2.52
C TYR A 257 21.39 -6.38 3.31
N THR A 258 22.22 -5.80 4.18
CA THR A 258 22.94 -6.59 5.20
C THR A 258 21.96 -7.15 6.21
N GLN A 259 22.34 -8.23 6.91
CA GLN A 259 21.47 -8.78 7.96
C GLN A 259 21.17 -7.77 9.08
N ASP A 260 22.07 -6.82 9.34
CA ASP A 260 21.83 -5.78 10.35
C ASP A 260 20.80 -4.75 9.86
N GLN A 261 20.85 -4.35 8.58
CA GLN A 261 19.82 -3.52 7.97
C GLN A 261 18.44 -4.22 7.96
N ILE A 262 18.41 -5.53 7.69
CA ILE A 262 17.17 -6.30 7.75
C ILE A 262 16.62 -6.31 9.18
N ARG A 263 17.47 -6.51 10.21
CA ARG A 263 17.03 -6.43 11.61
C ARG A 263 16.50 -5.05 11.98
N GLU A 264 17.08 -3.99 11.43
CA GLU A 264 16.59 -2.61 11.58
C GLU A 264 15.18 -2.48 11.00
N VAL A 265 14.97 -2.88 9.75
CA VAL A 265 13.66 -2.85 9.08
C VAL A 265 12.62 -3.70 9.84
N ILE A 266 13.00 -4.88 10.34
CA ILE A 266 12.12 -5.73 11.15
C ILE A 266 11.66 -5.02 12.42
N ARG A 267 12.57 -4.37 13.16
CA ARG A 267 12.21 -3.59 14.35
C ARG A 267 11.30 -2.41 14.01
N TYR A 268 11.60 -1.74 12.89
CA TYR A 268 10.82 -0.61 12.41
C TYR A 268 9.38 -0.99 12.04
N ALA A 269 9.22 -2.12 11.35
CA ALA A 269 7.92 -2.70 11.00
C ALA A 269 7.14 -3.16 12.24
N ALA A 270 7.82 -3.84 13.18
CA ALA A 270 7.20 -4.33 14.42
C ALA A 270 6.63 -3.19 15.27
N ALA A 271 7.32 -2.04 15.35
CA ALA A 271 6.82 -0.83 16.02
C ALA A 271 5.56 -0.23 15.36
N ARG A 272 5.22 -0.67 14.14
CA ARG A 272 4.03 -0.30 13.37
C ARG A 272 3.00 -1.42 13.26
N HIS A 273 3.21 -2.49 14.00
CA HIS A 273 2.37 -3.69 13.94
C HIS A 273 2.27 -4.29 12.53
N ILE A 274 3.36 -4.20 11.76
CA ILE A 274 3.48 -4.80 10.42
C ILE A 274 4.37 -6.05 10.51
N LEU A 275 3.82 -7.18 10.11
CA LEU A 275 4.54 -8.44 9.93
C LEU A 275 5.30 -8.39 8.60
N ILE A 276 6.59 -8.72 8.61
CA ILE A 276 7.35 -8.91 7.36
C ILE A 276 7.29 -10.38 6.97
N VAL A 277 6.92 -10.64 5.71
CA VAL A 277 7.01 -11.94 5.05
C VAL A 277 8.11 -11.81 3.99
N PRO A 278 9.32 -12.38 4.24
CA PRO A 278 10.38 -12.39 3.23
C PRO A 278 10.09 -13.43 2.15
N GLU A 279 10.42 -13.10 0.90
CA GLU A 279 10.37 -14.03 -0.21
C GLU A 279 11.76 -14.27 -0.81
N ILE A 280 12.06 -15.55 -1.01
CA ILE A 280 13.13 -16.04 -1.90
C ILE A 280 12.44 -16.88 -2.95
N ASP A 281 12.40 -16.38 -4.17
CA ASP A 281 11.67 -17.03 -5.25
C ASP A 281 12.45 -18.21 -5.84
N VAL A 282 11.84 -19.39 -5.78
CA VAL A 282 12.39 -20.66 -6.27
C VAL A 282 11.23 -21.59 -6.72
N PRO A 283 11.42 -22.46 -7.68
CA PRO A 283 12.68 -22.82 -8.37
C PRO A 283 13.00 -21.92 -9.58
N ALA A 284 12.01 -21.23 -10.15
CA ALA A 284 12.20 -20.24 -11.21
C ALA A 284 12.66 -18.91 -10.62
N HIS A 285 12.74 -17.86 -11.43
CA HIS A 285 13.16 -16.52 -11.00
C HIS A 285 14.49 -16.51 -10.23
N SER A 286 15.37 -17.49 -10.52
CA SER A 286 16.57 -17.77 -9.75
C SER A 286 17.88 -17.43 -10.48
N ARG A 287 17.84 -16.67 -11.61
CA ARG A 287 19.05 -16.35 -12.40
C ARG A 287 20.13 -15.67 -11.54
N ALA A 288 19.76 -14.73 -10.68
CA ALA A 288 20.74 -14.06 -9.81
C ALA A 288 21.49 -15.04 -8.89
N ALA A 289 20.81 -16.10 -8.40
CA ALA A 289 21.45 -17.16 -7.65
C ALA A 289 22.31 -18.07 -8.54
N ILE A 290 21.84 -18.38 -9.75
CA ILE A 290 22.53 -19.28 -10.69
C ILE A 290 23.82 -18.65 -11.21
N VAL A 291 23.85 -17.38 -11.55
CA VAL A 291 25.11 -16.71 -11.97
C VAL A 291 26.13 -16.62 -10.83
N ALA A 292 25.66 -16.59 -9.58
CA ALA A 292 26.52 -16.62 -8.40
C ALA A 292 27.03 -18.03 -8.05
N TYR A 293 26.26 -19.06 -8.36
CA TYR A 293 26.52 -20.48 -8.08
C TYR A 293 26.04 -21.35 -9.26
N PRO A 294 26.87 -21.45 -10.33
CA PRO A 294 26.50 -22.10 -11.59
C PRO A 294 26.10 -23.58 -11.47
N GLU A 295 26.59 -24.25 -10.45
CA GLU A 295 26.23 -25.65 -10.15
C GLU A 295 24.75 -25.88 -9.83
N LEU A 296 23.99 -24.82 -9.58
CA LEU A 296 22.54 -24.89 -9.32
C LEU A 296 21.71 -25.11 -10.58
N LEU A 297 22.29 -24.84 -11.76
CA LEU A 297 21.61 -24.99 -13.05
C LEU A 297 21.52 -26.48 -13.47
N CYS A 298 20.47 -26.85 -14.17
CA CYS A 298 20.30 -28.18 -14.74
C CYS A 298 21.36 -28.49 -15.82
N THR A 299 21.33 -27.68 -16.86
CA THR A 299 22.14 -27.82 -18.09
C THR A 299 22.32 -26.43 -18.70
N GLY A 300 23.35 -26.29 -19.55
CA GLY A 300 23.58 -25.03 -20.27
C GLY A 300 24.66 -24.17 -19.62
N ASP A 301 24.78 -22.96 -20.14
CA ASP A 301 25.76 -21.98 -19.71
C ASP A 301 25.00 -20.86 -18.94
N PRO A 302 25.26 -20.68 -17.64
CA PRO A 302 24.53 -19.70 -16.82
C PRO A 302 24.78 -18.25 -17.24
N TYR A 303 25.75 -18.01 -18.10
CA TYR A 303 26.12 -16.65 -18.57
C TYR A 303 25.65 -16.35 -20.01
N LYS A 304 24.93 -17.29 -20.65
CA LYS A 304 24.37 -17.08 -22.01
C LYS A 304 22.90 -16.77 -21.95
N PHE A 305 22.58 -15.49 -21.99
CA PHE A 305 21.21 -14.99 -22.07
C PHE A 305 20.92 -14.45 -23.47
N LYS A 306 19.74 -14.71 -23.99
CA LYS A 306 19.24 -14.08 -25.22
C LYS A 306 18.76 -12.65 -24.97
N SER A 307 18.20 -12.41 -23.79
CA SER A 307 17.74 -11.10 -23.31
C SER A 307 17.65 -11.11 -21.79
N ALA A 308 17.42 -9.97 -21.15
CA ALA A 308 17.13 -9.89 -19.72
C ALA A 308 15.89 -10.70 -19.30
N GLN A 309 14.94 -10.90 -20.24
CA GLN A 309 13.71 -11.67 -20.02
C GLN A 309 13.81 -13.13 -20.50
N ASP A 310 15.01 -13.62 -20.79
CA ASP A 310 15.24 -15.02 -21.19
C ASP A 310 15.10 -15.94 -19.97
N VAL A 311 13.97 -16.62 -19.86
CA VAL A 311 13.67 -17.56 -18.76
C VAL A 311 14.33 -18.93 -18.89
N SER A 312 15.05 -19.21 -19.99
CA SER A 312 15.61 -20.54 -20.26
C SER A 312 16.69 -20.99 -19.27
N GLY A 313 17.35 -20.05 -18.59
CA GLY A 313 18.44 -20.29 -17.64
C GLY A 313 18.14 -19.81 -16.21
N ASN A 314 16.86 -19.65 -15.84
CA ASN A 314 16.49 -19.06 -14.56
C ASN A 314 15.90 -20.05 -13.53
N VAL A 315 15.97 -21.36 -13.80
CA VAL A 315 15.36 -22.38 -12.94
C VAL A 315 16.40 -23.31 -12.31
N LEU A 316 16.29 -23.51 -10.98
CA LEU A 316 17.16 -24.39 -10.21
C LEU A 316 16.92 -25.86 -10.60
N CYS A 317 17.98 -26.68 -10.56
CA CYS A 317 17.85 -28.12 -10.79
C CYS A 317 17.31 -28.85 -9.56
N PRO A 318 16.09 -29.43 -9.60
CA PRO A 318 15.48 -30.12 -8.46
C PRO A 318 16.03 -31.54 -8.24
N SER A 319 16.86 -32.04 -9.16
CA SER A 319 17.32 -33.44 -9.16
C SER A 319 18.78 -33.60 -8.73
N GLN A 320 19.31 -32.63 -8.00
CA GLN A 320 20.67 -32.66 -7.44
C GLN A 320 20.69 -32.17 -5.99
N GLU A 321 21.46 -32.84 -5.14
CA GLU A 321 21.53 -32.53 -3.72
C GLU A 321 22.21 -31.20 -3.40
N VAL A 322 23.06 -30.70 -4.28
CA VAL A 322 23.70 -29.38 -4.11
C VAL A 322 22.65 -28.27 -4.05
N THR A 323 21.57 -28.36 -4.85
CA THR A 323 20.45 -27.40 -4.84
C THR A 323 19.77 -27.38 -3.45
N TYR A 324 19.49 -28.55 -2.88
CA TYR A 324 18.83 -28.60 -1.57
C TYR A 324 19.76 -28.15 -0.44
N LYS A 325 21.06 -28.47 -0.48
CA LYS A 325 22.04 -27.95 0.48
C LYS A 325 22.14 -26.42 0.42
N PHE A 326 22.06 -25.86 -0.79
CA PHE A 326 22.01 -24.42 -1.01
C PHE A 326 20.74 -23.84 -0.38
N LEU A 327 19.56 -24.37 -0.72
CA LEU A 327 18.28 -23.92 -0.19
C LEU A 327 18.20 -24.03 1.33
N GLU A 328 18.63 -25.15 1.91
CA GLU A 328 18.69 -25.34 3.36
C GLU A 328 19.61 -24.29 4.04
N GLY A 329 20.68 -23.91 3.38
CA GLY A 329 21.55 -22.84 3.88
C GLY A 329 20.92 -21.44 3.80
N VAL A 330 20.31 -21.11 2.66
CA VAL A 330 19.63 -19.84 2.44
C VAL A 330 18.43 -19.68 3.35
N PHE A 331 17.48 -20.61 3.27
CA PHE A 331 16.24 -20.55 4.06
C PHE A 331 16.50 -20.77 5.56
N GLY A 332 17.60 -21.45 5.92
CA GLY A 332 18.05 -21.56 7.30
C GLY A 332 18.43 -20.21 7.89
N GLU A 333 19.30 -19.45 7.22
CA GLU A 333 19.66 -18.10 7.67
C GLU A 333 18.46 -17.15 7.65
N LEU A 334 17.59 -17.26 6.65
CA LEU A 334 16.37 -16.47 6.57
C LEU A 334 15.43 -16.75 7.76
N ALA A 335 15.25 -18.03 8.12
CA ALA A 335 14.42 -18.45 9.24
C ALA A 335 14.94 -17.92 10.59
N ASP A 336 16.27 -17.82 10.75
CA ASP A 336 16.90 -17.25 11.94
C ASP A 336 16.81 -15.72 11.97
N LEU A 337 16.81 -15.09 10.80
CA LEU A 337 16.81 -13.62 10.66
C LEU A 337 15.41 -13.01 10.86
N PHE A 338 14.38 -13.65 10.30
CA PHE A 338 13.00 -13.15 10.34
C PHE A 338 12.20 -13.86 11.45
N PRO A 339 11.76 -13.13 12.50
CA PRO A 339 11.06 -13.74 13.64
C PRO A 339 9.62 -14.17 13.31
N GLY A 340 9.02 -13.63 12.25
CA GLY A 340 7.67 -13.98 11.81
C GLY A 340 7.52 -15.47 11.46
N PRO A 341 6.29 -15.99 11.54
CA PRO A 341 6.06 -17.43 11.32
C PRO A 341 6.08 -17.84 9.85
N TYR A 342 6.10 -16.88 8.91
CA TYR A 342 5.95 -17.13 7.48
C TYR A 342 7.22 -16.83 6.70
N ILE A 343 7.49 -17.67 5.68
CA ILE A 343 8.47 -17.40 4.62
C ILE A 343 7.80 -17.76 3.29
N HIS A 344 7.87 -16.85 2.32
CA HIS A 344 7.39 -17.07 0.97
C HIS A 344 8.52 -17.66 0.11
N ALA A 345 8.21 -18.73 -0.63
CA ALA A 345 9.18 -19.48 -1.43
C ALA A 345 8.92 -19.35 -2.95
N GLY A 346 8.10 -18.39 -3.38
CA GLY A 346 7.73 -18.22 -4.78
C GLY A 346 6.93 -19.39 -5.33
N GLY A 347 7.45 -20.04 -6.36
CA GLY A 347 6.85 -21.22 -6.98
C GLY A 347 6.11 -20.96 -8.26
N ASP A 348 6.18 -19.74 -8.78
CA ASP A 348 5.50 -19.27 -9.98
C ASP A 348 6.36 -19.45 -11.25
N GLU A 349 5.68 -19.43 -12.37
CA GLU A 349 6.20 -19.27 -13.74
C GLU A 349 7.37 -20.19 -14.13
N ARG A 350 7.46 -21.40 -13.56
CA ARG A 350 8.51 -22.34 -13.96
C ARG A 350 8.46 -22.59 -15.48
N PRO A 351 9.54 -22.28 -16.21
CA PRO A 351 9.57 -22.49 -17.65
C PRO A 351 9.56 -23.99 -17.99
N ALA A 352 8.77 -24.36 -18.99
CA ALA A 352 8.86 -25.66 -19.62
C ALA A 352 10.18 -25.78 -20.41
N GLY A 353 10.76 -26.99 -20.45
CA GLY A 353 11.97 -27.30 -21.21
C GLY A 353 13.21 -27.59 -20.39
N PRO A 354 13.69 -26.73 -19.46
CA PRO A 354 14.96 -26.98 -18.75
C PRO A 354 15.02 -28.29 -17.98
N TRP A 355 13.95 -28.67 -17.29
CA TRP A 355 13.89 -29.95 -16.57
C TRP A 355 13.61 -31.13 -17.48
N GLU A 356 12.78 -30.91 -18.50
CA GLU A 356 12.42 -31.89 -19.52
C GLU A 356 13.60 -32.23 -20.47
N GLN A 357 14.64 -31.42 -20.51
CA GLN A 357 15.88 -31.64 -21.26
C GLN A 357 17.06 -32.09 -20.37
N CYS A 358 16.88 -32.15 -19.06
CA CYS A 358 17.92 -32.53 -18.12
C CYS A 358 17.84 -34.03 -17.79
N ASP A 359 18.89 -34.83 -18.10
CA ASP A 359 18.92 -36.26 -17.87
C ASP A 359 18.65 -36.63 -16.41
N ARG A 360 19.14 -35.83 -15.44
CA ARG A 360 18.88 -36.04 -14.01
C ARG A 360 17.41 -35.87 -13.65
N CYS A 361 16.77 -34.85 -14.20
CA CYS A 361 15.36 -34.56 -13.97
C CYS A 361 14.47 -35.61 -14.67
N GLN A 362 14.80 -35.99 -15.89
CA GLN A 362 14.15 -37.06 -16.64
C GLN A 362 14.21 -38.38 -15.87
N LYS A 363 15.42 -38.76 -15.40
CA LYS A 363 15.60 -39.96 -14.58
C LYS A 363 14.74 -39.89 -13.32
N ARG A 364 14.75 -38.78 -12.61
CA ARG A 364 13.97 -38.62 -11.38
C ARG A 364 12.47 -38.69 -11.64
N MET A 365 11.97 -38.01 -12.68
CA MET A 365 10.55 -38.12 -13.06
C MET A 365 10.15 -39.56 -13.37
N LYS A 366 11.00 -40.31 -14.08
CA LYS A 366 10.76 -41.72 -14.36
C LYS A 366 10.78 -42.59 -13.10
N ASP A 367 11.78 -42.43 -12.25
CA ASP A 367 11.95 -43.22 -11.02
C ASP A 367 10.80 -42.98 -10.03
N GLU A 368 10.29 -41.77 -9.93
CA GLU A 368 9.19 -41.38 -9.05
C GLU A 368 7.80 -41.43 -9.72
N HIS A 369 7.72 -41.91 -10.99
CA HIS A 369 6.49 -42.02 -11.78
C HIS A 369 5.73 -40.68 -11.89
N LEU A 370 6.45 -39.54 -12.03
CA LEU A 370 5.88 -38.22 -12.21
C LEU A 370 5.52 -37.99 -13.67
N ALA A 371 4.33 -37.45 -13.93
CA ALA A 371 3.83 -37.23 -15.28
C ALA A 371 4.65 -36.21 -16.07
N ASP A 372 5.07 -35.10 -15.40
CA ASP A 372 5.85 -34.04 -16.01
C ASP A 372 6.56 -33.16 -14.95
N GLY A 373 7.19 -32.07 -15.39
CA GLY A 373 7.93 -31.15 -14.53
C GLY A 373 7.09 -30.42 -13.48
N ARG A 374 5.76 -30.33 -13.64
CA ARG A 374 4.87 -29.70 -12.65
C ARG A 374 4.81 -30.52 -11.38
N PHE A 375 4.67 -31.87 -11.52
CA PHE A 375 4.73 -32.77 -10.37
C PHE A 375 6.12 -32.81 -9.73
N LEU A 376 7.18 -32.64 -10.52
CA LEU A 376 8.54 -32.53 -10.00
C LEU A 376 8.71 -31.23 -9.19
N GLN A 377 8.08 -30.13 -9.60
CA GLN A 377 8.03 -28.89 -8.83
C GLN A 377 7.29 -29.06 -7.49
N ASP A 378 6.17 -29.75 -7.48
CA ASP A 378 5.45 -30.10 -6.25
C ASP A 378 6.35 -30.88 -5.26
N ARG A 379 7.14 -31.84 -5.78
CA ARG A 379 8.12 -32.58 -4.96
C ARG A 379 9.23 -31.69 -4.40
N PHE A 380 9.71 -30.75 -5.23
CA PHE A 380 10.71 -29.77 -4.84
C PHE A 380 10.18 -28.86 -3.70
N LEU A 381 9.01 -28.27 -3.89
CA LEU A 381 8.38 -27.42 -2.87
C LEU A 381 8.02 -28.21 -1.61
N LYS A 382 7.60 -29.46 -1.74
CA LYS A 382 7.31 -30.34 -0.60
C LYS A 382 8.53 -30.58 0.29
N ARG A 383 9.71 -30.79 -0.31
CA ARG A 383 10.96 -30.94 0.44
C ARG A 383 11.31 -29.64 1.18
N LEU A 384 11.14 -28.50 0.52
CA LEU A 384 11.38 -27.19 1.14
C LEU A 384 10.37 -26.90 2.25
N GLN A 385 9.08 -27.21 2.07
CA GLN A 385 8.04 -27.12 3.10
C GLN A 385 8.43 -27.93 4.35
N GLY A 386 8.89 -29.17 4.14
CA GLY A 386 9.38 -30.02 5.23
C GLY A 386 10.55 -29.41 5.99
N PHE A 387 11.54 -28.86 5.28
CA PHE A 387 12.66 -28.16 5.89
C PHE A 387 12.22 -26.93 6.70
N LEU A 388 11.41 -26.03 6.13
CA LEU A 388 10.93 -24.83 6.80
C LEU A 388 10.13 -25.16 8.07
N ARG A 389 9.36 -26.25 8.05
CA ARG A 389 8.64 -26.73 9.23
C ARG A 389 9.60 -27.12 10.36
N THR A 390 10.76 -27.72 10.06
CA THR A 390 11.79 -28.03 11.08
C THR A 390 12.38 -26.78 11.72
N ARG A 391 12.25 -25.62 11.02
CA ARG A 391 12.67 -24.31 11.51
C ARG A 391 11.52 -23.52 12.18
N GLY A 392 10.35 -24.16 12.38
CA GLY A 392 9.17 -23.50 12.95
C GLY A 392 8.52 -22.48 12.01
N LYS A 393 8.76 -22.57 10.71
CA LYS A 393 8.19 -21.68 9.70
C LYS A 393 7.12 -22.37 8.87
N GLN A 394 6.09 -21.61 8.53
CA GLN A 394 5.05 -21.98 7.59
C GLN A 394 5.38 -21.41 6.22
N MET A 395 5.36 -22.27 5.20
CA MET A 395 5.68 -21.88 3.84
C MET A 395 4.48 -21.22 3.16
N ILE A 396 4.71 -20.11 2.49
CA ILE A 396 3.79 -19.47 1.55
C ILE A 396 4.36 -19.64 0.13
N GLY A 397 3.51 -19.65 -0.88
CA GLY A 397 3.92 -19.56 -2.28
C GLY A 397 2.75 -19.16 -3.17
N TRP A 398 3.04 -18.93 -4.45
CA TRP A 398 2.04 -18.56 -5.46
C TRP A 398 1.10 -19.74 -5.79
N ASP A 399 0.06 -19.51 -6.56
CA ASP A 399 -1.06 -20.45 -6.77
C ASP A 399 -0.88 -21.44 -7.92
N GLU A 400 0.36 -21.72 -8.35
CA GLU A 400 0.71 -22.78 -9.31
C GLU A 400 0.64 -24.18 -8.68
N LEU A 401 -0.51 -24.50 -8.12
CA LEU A 401 -0.73 -25.80 -7.48
C LEU A 401 -1.42 -26.79 -8.42
N GLU A 402 -0.83 -27.95 -8.58
CA GLU A 402 -1.47 -29.06 -9.29
C GLU A 402 -2.77 -29.52 -8.59
N GLN A 403 -3.66 -30.16 -9.37
CA GLN A 403 -4.93 -30.64 -8.83
C GLN A 403 -4.73 -31.65 -7.69
N GLU A 404 -3.70 -32.49 -7.79
CA GLU A 404 -3.30 -33.49 -6.80
C GLU A 404 -1.95 -33.15 -6.14
N SER A 405 -1.79 -31.86 -5.75
CA SER A 405 -0.58 -31.38 -5.10
C SER A 405 -0.26 -32.18 -3.83
N VAL A 406 1.01 -32.53 -3.66
CA VAL A 406 1.54 -33.23 -2.48
C VAL A 406 1.86 -32.32 -1.30
N LEU A 407 1.66 -31.02 -1.42
CA LEU A 407 1.89 -30.05 -0.36
C LEU A 407 0.91 -30.25 0.80
N ASP A 408 1.40 -30.15 2.02
CA ASP A 408 0.55 -30.24 3.22
C ASP A 408 -0.34 -28.98 3.35
N LYS A 409 -1.46 -29.12 4.07
CA LYS A 409 -2.48 -28.06 4.19
C LYS A 409 -2.07 -26.88 5.08
N ASP A 410 -0.89 -26.92 5.67
CA ASP A 410 -0.25 -25.77 6.30
C ASP A 410 0.47 -24.85 5.30
N TYR A 411 0.59 -25.23 4.02
CA TYR A 411 0.98 -24.32 2.94
C TYR A 411 -0.05 -23.21 2.76
N VAL A 412 0.41 -21.97 2.66
CA VAL A 412 -0.46 -20.82 2.40
C VAL A 412 -0.32 -20.44 0.94
N VAL A 413 -1.43 -20.26 0.26
CA VAL A 413 -1.47 -19.92 -1.17
C VAL A 413 -1.65 -18.41 -1.32
N THR A 414 -0.76 -17.77 -2.05
CA THR A 414 -0.96 -16.40 -2.57
C THR A 414 -1.57 -16.50 -3.97
N ALA A 415 -2.88 -16.25 -4.06
CA ALA A 415 -3.63 -16.43 -5.31
C ALA A 415 -3.57 -15.17 -6.16
N TRP A 416 -2.72 -15.21 -7.22
CA TRP A 416 -2.49 -14.07 -8.10
C TRP A 416 -3.22 -14.17 -9.45
N GLN A 417 -3.45 -15.39 -9.93
CA GLN A 417 -4.01 -15.60 -11.27
C GLN A 417 -5.45 -15.09 -11.37
N SER A 418 -6.31 -15.47 -10.42
CA SER A 418 -7.69 -15.00 -10.36
C SER A 418 -8.32 -15.21 -8.97
N VAL A 419 -9.51 -14.62 -8.76
CA VAL A 419 -10.33 -14.89 -7.57
C VAL A 419 -10.77 -16.36 -7.53
N GLU A 420 -11.11 -16.93 -8.68
CA GLU A 420 -11.56 -18.32 -8.82
C GLU A 420 -10.45 -19.30 -8.45
N ALA A 421 -9.19 -19.02 -8.83
CA ALA A 421 -8.03 -19.84 -8.44
C ALA A 421 -7.86 -19.86 -6.92
N GLY A 422 -7.96 -18.70 -6.27
CA GLY A 422 -7.90 -18.60 -4.81
C GLY A 422 -9.05 -19.34 -4.12
N VAL A 423 -10.28 -19.22 -4.62
CA VAL A 423 -11.44 -19.98 -4.10
C VAL A 423 -11.25 -21.49 -4.30
N ALA A 424 -10.68 -21.91 -5.44
CA ALA A 424 -10.37 -23.32 -5.69
C ALA A 424 -9.33 -23.87 -4.70
N ALA A 425 -8.28 -23.09 -4.41
CA ALA A 425 -7.28 -23.46 -3.38
C ALA A 425 -7.92 -23.55 -1.98
N ALA A 426 -8.80 -22.60 -1.61
CA ALA A 426 -9.53 -22.63 -0.34
C ALA A 426 -10.45 -23.87 -0.23
N ARG A 427 -11.13 -24.26 -1.33
CA ARG A 427 -11.94 -25.50 -1.39
C ARG A 427 -11.09 -26.75 -1.24
N LYS A 428 -9.86 -26.75 -1.71
CA LYS A 428 -8.88 -27.85 -1.49
C LYS A 428 -8.34 -27.89 -0.06
N GLY A 429 -8.70 -26.93 0.80
CA GLY A 429 -8.34 -26.90 2.22
C GLY A 429 -7.11 -26.04 2.56
N TYR A 430 -6.55 -25.30 1.63
CA TYR A 430 -5.44 -24.38 1.88
C TYR A 430 -5.92 -23.06 2.46
N SER A 431 -5.09 -22.41 3.28
CA SER A 431 -5.26 -20.99 3.61
C SER A 431 -4.83 -20.13 2.42
N VAL A 432 -5.54 -19.04 2.16
CA VAL A 432 -5.35 -18.24 0.93
C VAL A 432 -5.23 -16.75 1.24
N VAL A 433 -4.25 -16.10 0.63
CA VAL A 433 -4.14 -14.65 0.50
C VAL A 433 -4.53 -14.28 -0.94
N MET A 434 -5.55 -13.45 -1.09
CA MET A 434 -6.04 -13.03 -2.40
C MET A 434 -5.22 -11.86 -2.95
N ALA A 435 -4.46 -12.13 -4.02
CA ALA A 435 -3.61 -11.15 -4.73
C ALA A 435 -3.97 -11.05 -6.21
N SER A 436 -5.25 -11.19 -6.55
CA SER A 436 -5.74 -11.34 -7.93
C SER A 436 -5.26 -10.22 -8.85
N SER A 437 -4.46 -10.56 -9.86
CA SER A 437 -3.75 -9.62 -10.73
C SER A 437 -4.66 -8.58 -11.41
N PRO A 438 -5.88 -8.91 -11.88
CA PRO A 438 -6.77 -7.92 -12.49
C PRO A 438 -7.25 -6.81 -11.55
N PHE A 439 -7.04 -6.95 -10.22
CA PHE A 439 -7.55 -6.00 -9.22
C PHE A 439 -6.45 -5.40 -8.35
N THR A 440 -5.38 -6.14 -8.06
CA THR A 440 -4.44 -5.80 -6.99
C THR A 440 -2.97 -5.69 -7.42
N TYR A 441 -2.65 -5.90 -8.70
CA TYR A 441 -1.30 -5.68 -9.25
C TYR A 441 -1.12 -4.21 -9.63
N PHE A 442 -0.56 -3.45 -8.71
CA PHE A 442 -0.46 -1.99 -8.83
C PHE A 442 0.70 -1.51 -9.71
N ASP A 443 1.48 -2.40 -10.27
CA ASP A 443 2.39 -2.17 -11.40
C ASP A 443 1.65 -2.09 -12.75
N LEU A 444 0.40 -2.56 -12.82
CA LEU A 444 -0.45 -2.40 -14.00
C LEU A 444 -0.94 -0.96 -14.14
N SER A 445 -1.09 -0.53 -15.40
CA SER A 445 -1.52 0.81 -15.76
C SER A 445 -2.91 1.17 -15.19
N TYR A 446 -3.12 2.45 -14.88
CA TYR A 446 -4.44 2.93 -14.44
C TYR A 446 -5.47 3.01 -15.58
N THR A 447 -5.01 3.21 -16.82
CA THR A 447 -5.87 3.44 -18.00
C THR A 447 -5.26 2.82 -19.24
N GLU A 448 -6.05 2.68 -20.30
CA GLU A 448 -5.61 2.19 -21.61
C GLU A 448 -4.77 3.21 -22.40
N ASP A 449 -4.65 4.45 -21.92
CA ASP A 449 -3.84 5.47 -22.59
C ASP A 449 -2.37 5.02 -22.65
N PRO A 450 -1.75 4.93 -23.84
CA PRO A 450 -0.35 4.51 -23.99
C PRO A 450 0.66 5.35 -23.19
N ALA A 451 0.33 6.62 -22.92
CA ALA A 451 1.17 7.52 -22.11
C ALA A 451 1.02 7.28 -20.60
N GLU A 452 0.05 6.49 -20.14
CA GLU A 452 -0.08 6.12 -18.74
C GLU A 452 0.97 5.06 -18.38
N PRO A 453 1.79 5.27 -17.35
CA PRO A 453 2.79 4.29 -16.91
C PRO A 453 2.18 2.97 -16.46
N GLY A 454 2.98 1.90 -16.56
CA GLY A 454 2.62 0.57 -16.05
C GLY A 454 2.43 -0.47 -17.15
N LEU A 455 2.45 -1.73 -16.74
CA LEU A 455 2.19 -2.90 -17.58
C LEU A 455 0.69 -3.02 -17.86
N ARG A 456 0.32 -3.89 -18.84
CA ARG A 456 -1.09 -4.09 -19.25
C ARG A 456 -1.45 -5.54 -19.52
N TRP A 457 -0.57 -6.49 -19.21
CA TRP A 457 -0.75 -7.91 -19.55
C TRP A 457 -2.03 -8.52 -18.93
N ALA A 458 -2.46 -8.04 -17.74
CA ALA A 458 -3.74 -8.43 -17.11
C ALA A 458 -4.80 -7.31 -17.22
N GLY A 459 -4.66 -6.38 -18.16
CA GLY A 459 -5.52 -5.22 -18.37
C GLY A 459 -5.10 -4.02 -17.53
N VAL A 460 -6.02 -3.08 -17.33
CA VAL A 460 -5.79 -1.87 -16.55
C VAL A 460 -6.54 -1.91 -15.22
N ILE A 461 -6.00 -1.25 -14.20
CA ILE A 461 -6.61 -1.19 -12.87
C ILE A 461 -6.88 0.26 -12.51
N SER A 462 -8.10 0.72 -12.80
CA SER A 462 -8.58 2.01 -12.33
C SER A 462 -8.78 2.01 -10.79
N MET A 463 -8.93 3.19 -10.21
CA MET A 463 -9.27 3.31 -8.78
C MET A 463 -10.57 2.58 -8.42
N GLU A 464 -11.60 2.72 -9.26
CA GLU A 464 -12.90 2.08 -9.04
C GLU A 464 -12.79 0.55 -9.15
N LYS A 465 -12.02 0.05 -10.11
CA LYS A 465 -11.77 -1.38 -10.27
C LYS A 465 -11.03 -1.96 -9.05
N ALA A 466 -9.99 -1.30 -8.55
CA ALA A 466 -9.31 -1.72 -7.31
C ALA A 466 -10.27 -1.71 -6.11
N TYR A 467 -11.14 -0.71 -6.00
CA TYR A 467 -12.13 -0.62 -4.93
C TYR A 467 -13.26 -1.66 -5.05
N SER A 468 -13.61 -2.07 -6.28
CA SER A 468 -14.66 -3.08 -6.52
C SER A 468 -14.26 -4.49 -6.12
N PHE A 469 -12.97 -4.72 -5.86
CA PHE A 469 -12.45 -6.04 -5.49
C PHE A 469 -13.17 -6.62 -4.27
N ASP A 470 -13.63 -7.86 -4.38
CA ASP A 470 -14.13 -8.65 -3.23
C ASP A 470 -13.35 -9.96 -3.11
N PRO A 471 -12.46 -10.08 -2.12
CA PRO A 471 -11.68 -11.30 -1.90
C PRO A 471 -12.51 -12.47 -1.38
N LYS A 472 -13.71 -12.20 -0.87
CA LYS A 472 -14.66 -13.22 -0.37
C LYS A 472 -15.99 -13.09 -1.13
N PRO A 473 -16.07 -13.60 -2.37
CA PRO A 473 -17.30 -13.53 -3.16
C PRO A 473 -18.50 -14.09 -2.42
N ALA A 474 -19.68 -13.54 -2.71
CA ALA A 474 -20.92 -14.04 -2.13
C ALA A 474 -21.16 -15.52 -2.49
N GLY A 475 -21.83 -16.26 -1.60
CA GLY A 475 -22.19 -17.67 -1.83
C GLY A 475 -21.07 -18.67 -1.49
N LEU A 476 -19.97 -18.26 -0.90
CA LEU A 476 -18.98 -19.20 -0.35
C LEU A 476 -19.53 -19.89 0.90
N LEU A 477 -19.25 -21.19 1.02
CA LEU A 477 -19.48 -21.90 2.26
C LEU A 477 -18.62 -21.31 3.40
N PRO A 478 -19.11 -21.29 4.65
CA PRO A 478 -18.38 -20.67 5.77
C PRO A 478 -16.98 -21.21 6.01
N ASP A 479 -16.78 -22.51 5.84
CA ASP A 479 -15.47 -23.18 5.97
C ASP A 479 -14.48 -22.74 4.88
N VAL A 480 -14.94 -22.57 3.63
CA VAL A 480 -14.15 -22.04 2.51
C VAL A 480 -13.83 -20.56 2.75
N ALA A 481 -14.84 -19.75 3.11
CA ALA A 481 -14.66 -18.33 3.38
C ALA A 481 -13.68 -18.06 4.55
N SER A 482 -13.66 -18.94 5.57
CA SER A 482 -12.74 -18.83 6.71
C SER A 482 -11.27 -19.07 6.34
N ARG A 483 -10.99 -19.81 5.27
CA ARG A 483 -9.63 -20.06 4.76
C ARG A 483 -9.05 -18.88 3.99
N ILE A 484 -9.88 -17.94 3.52
CA ILE A 484 -9.40 -16.72 2.89
C ILE A 484 -8.97 -15.75 4.00
N LEU A 485 -7.66 -15.65 4.21
CA LEU A 485 -7.04 -14.85 5.28
C LEU A 485 -7.23 -13.36 5.04
N GLY A 486 -7.13 -12.93 3.77
CA GLY A 486 -7.26 -11.54 3.38
C GLY A 486 -6.75 -11.23 1.99
N VAL A 487 -6.18 -10.04 1.84
CA VAL A 487 -5.78 -9.49 0.54
C VAL A 487 -4.32 -9.06 0.52
N GLN A 488 -3.75 -9.04 -0.69
CA GLN A 488 -2.46 -8.45 -0.96
C GLN A 488 -2.50 -7.61 -2.23
N GLY A 489 -1.96 -6.38 -2.17
CA GLY A 489 -1.59 -5.61 -3.35
C GLY A 489 -0.16 -5.94 -3.74
N CYS A 490 0.11 -6.13 -5.03
CA CYS A 490 1.44 -6.38 -5.54
C CYS A 490 1.98 -5.14 -6.25
N LEU A 491 3.26 -4.87 -6.05
CA LEU A 491 3.98 -3.79 -6.71
C LEU A 491 5.30 -4.37 -7.26
N TRP A 492 5.23 -4.89 -8.47
CA TRP A 492 6.37 -5.35 -9.24
C TRP A 492 7.15 -4.15 -9.77
N SER A 493 8.48 -4.27 -9.89
CA SER A 493 9.31 -3.09 -10.03
C SER A 493 9.97 -2.91 -11.40
N GLU A 494 9.61 -3.69 -12.41
CA GLU A 494 10.17 -3.59 -13.77
C GLU A 494 10.04 -2.17 -14.36
N MET A 495 8.91 -1.51 -14.11
CA MET A 495 8.61 -0.18 -14.62
C MET A 495 8.80 0.95 -13.59
N LEU A 496 9.39 0.64 -12.42
CA LEU A 496 9.59 1.62 -11.35
C LEU A 496 10.94 2.36 -11.46
N VAL A 497 11.21 2.89 -12.62
CA VAL A 497 12.50 3.44 -13.05
C VAL A 497 12.88 4.81 -12.45
N THR A 498 11.96 5.48 -11.75
CA THR A 498 12.21 6.76 -11.09
C THR A 498 11.82 6.72 -9.62
N PRO A 499 12.43 7.54 -8.73
CA PRO A 499 12.13 7.52 -7.29
C PRO A 499 10.65 7.73 -6.94
N ASP A 500 9.92 8.50 -7.74
CA ASP A 500 8.49 8.79 -7.52
C ASP A 500 7.55 7.72 -8.09
N ARG A 501 8.06 6.85 -8.95
CA ARG A 501 7.23 5.88 -9.67
C ARG A 501 6.54 4.87 -8.74
N PRO A 502 7.18 4.34 -7.68
CA PRO A 502 6.49 3.45 -6.73
C PRO A 502 5.27 4.09 -6.10
N ASP A 503 5.40 5.34 -5.64
CA ASP A 503 4.28 6.08 -5.06
C ASP A 503 3.17 6.35 -6.09
N TYR A 504 3.55 6.74 -7.32
CA TYR A 504 2.60 6.98 -8.42
C TYR A 504 1.79 5.73 -8.74
N MET A 505 2.44 4.58 -8.82
CA MET A 505 1.79 3.32 -9.17
C MET A 505 0.96 2.77 -8.01
N ALA A 506 1.45 2.84 -6.78
CA ALA A 506 0.75 2.32 -5.60
C ALA A 506 -0.42 3.22 -5.16
N TYR A 507 -0.21 4.54 -5.12
CA TYR A 507 -1.19 5.47 -4.58
C TYR A 507 -1.93 6.24 -5.68
N PRO A 508 -3.27 6.43 -5.49
CA PRO A 508 -4.06 6.14 -4.29
C PRO A 508 -4.69 4.73 -4.24
N ARG A 509 -4.34 3.74 -5.12
CA ARG A 509 -4.95 2.39 -5.13
C ARG A 509 -4.77 1.63 -3.81
N VAL A 510 -3.67 1.85 -3.08
CA VAL A 510 -3.48 1.31 -1.73
C VAL A 510 -4.56 1.79 -0.77
N CYS A 511 -5.06 3.02 -0.91
CA CYS A 511 -6.19 3.53 -0.11
C CYS A 511 -7.48 2.72 -0.37
N ALA A 512 -7.72 2.35 -1.63
CA ALA A 512 -8.85 1.48 -2.01
C ALA A 512 -8.69 0.07 -1.43
N LEU A 513 -7.51 -0.54 -1.58
CA LEU A 513 -7.22 -1.86 -1.02
C LEU A 513 -7.36 -1.88 0.51
N ALA A 514 -6.89 -0.84 1.19
CA ALA A 514 -6.99 -0.70 2.63
C ALA A 514 -8.47 -0.71 3.08
N GLU A 515 -9.35 0.01 2.37
CA GLU A 515 -10.78 0.02 2.70
C GLU A 515 -11.47 -1.31 2.32
N VAL A 516 -11.09 -1.95 1.22
CA VAL A 516 -11.53 -3.31 0.87
C VAL A 516 -11.23 -4.30 2.00
N ALA A 517 -10.05 -4.19 2.58
CA ALA A 517 -9.57 -5.11 3.61
C ALA A 517 -10.09 -4.79 5.01
N TRP A 518 -10.31 -3.52 5.31
CA TRP A 518 -10.67 -3.05 6.66
C TRP A 518 -12.18 -2.95 6.87
N THR A 519 -12.88 -2.25 5.96
CA THR A 519 -14.29 -1.88 6.12
C THR A 519 -15.23 -3.05 5.77
N PRO A 520 -16.28 -3.33 6.56
CA PRO A 520 -17.29 -4.32 6.21
C PRO A 520 -17.87 -4.08 4.81
N GLN A 521 -18.15 -5.15 4.07
CA GLN A 521 -18.64 -5.06 2.69
C GLN A 521 -19.92 -4.24 2.56
N SER A 522 -20.85 -4.37 3.54
CA SER A 522 -22.12 -3.64 3.57
C SER A 522 -21.96 -2.13 3.73
N GLU A 523 -20.83 -1.68 4.31
CA GLU A 523 -20.54 -0.28 4.60
C GLU A 523 -19.73 0.41 3.50
N ARG A 524 -19.30 -0.34 2.48
CA ARG A 524 -18.50 0.17 1.38
C ARG A 524 -19.37 0.85 0.32
N SER A 525 -18.99 2.04 -0.08
CA SER A 525 -19.64 2.82 -1.13
C SER A 525 -18.58 3.58 -1.92
N TRP A 526 -18.51 3.36 -3.24
CA TRP A 526 -17.57 4.06 -4.11
C TRP A 526 -17.73 5.59 -4.06
N PRO A 527 -18.94 6.17 -4.16
CA PRO A 527 -19.10 7.62 -4.07
C PRO A 527 -18.61 8.20 -2.73
N ASP A 528 -18.94 7.54 -1.61
CA ASP A 528 -18.48 7.96 -0.27
C ASP A 528 -16.95 7.84 -0.12
N PHE A 529 -16.36 6.71 -0.56
CA PHE A 529 -14.91 6.53 -0.57
C PHE A 529 -14.21 7.62 -1.40
N TRP A 530 -14.70 7.87 -2.62
CA TRP A 530 -14.11 8.85 -3.52
C TRP A 530 -14.21 10.27 -2.95
N ALA A 531 -15.31 10.63 -2.32
CA ALA A 531 -15.47 11.92 -1.65
C ALA A 531 -14.46 12.09 -0.50
N ARG A 532 -14.34 11.11 0.40
CA ARG A 532 -13.36 11.14 1.51
C ARG A 532 -11.92 11.18 1.01
N LEU A 533 -11.60 10.40 -0.03
CA LEU A 533 -10.29 10.40 -0.66
C LEU A 533 -9.96 11.77 -1.26
N SER A 534 -10.82 12.26 -2.18
CA SER A 534 -10.52 13.45 -2.99
C SER A 534 -10.57 14.75 -2.19
N GLN A 535 -11.54 14.88 -1.27
CA GLN A 535 -11.74 16.12 -0.50
C GLN A 535 -10.81 16.24 0.71
N LYS A 536 -10.37 15.12 1.31
CA LYS A 536 -9.57 15.14 2.54
C LYS A 536 -8.24 14.41 2.41
N HIS A 537 -8.25 13.15 1.94
CA HIS A 537 -7.09 12.29 2.06
C HIS A 537 -5.97 12.63 1.06
N LEU A 538 -6.29 13.07 -0.16
CA LEU A 538 -5.27 13.52 -1.11
C LEU A 538 -4.44 14.69 -0.55
N ALA A 539 -5.02 15.57 0.28
CA ALA A 539 -4.26 16.63 0.95
C ALA A 539 -3.29 16.06 2.01
N ARG A 540 -3.65 14.95 2.68
CA ARG A 540 -2.75 14.26 3.60
C ARG A 540 -1.60 13.58 2.85
N LEU A 541 -1.87 12.97 1.69
CA LEU A 541 -0.83 12.38 0.84
C LEU A 541 0.12 13.46 0.29
N ASP A 542 -0.41 14.63 -0.11
CA ASP A 542 0.41 15.78 -0.50
C ASP A 542 1.35 16.24 0.63
N ALA A 543 0.81 16.39 1.83
CA ALA A 543 1.58 16.80 3.00
C ALA A 543 2.63 15.76 3.41
N ALA A 544 2.29 14.48 3.33
CA ALA A 544 3.21 13.36 3.59
C ALA A 544 4.31 13.21 2.52
N GLY A 545 4.26 13.99 1.44
CA GLY A 545 5.25 13.92 0.36
C GLY A 545 5.10 12.69 -0.53
N ILE A 546 3.94 12.02 -0.52
CA ILE A 546 3.68 10.85 -1.36
C ILE A 546 3.42 11.31 -2.78
N ALA A 547 4.20 10.82 -3.73
CA ALA A 547 4.13 11.19 -5.14
C ALA A 547 2.99 10.45 -5.89
N TYR A 548 1.82 10.33 -5.26
CA TYR A 548 0.67 9.59 -5.81
C TYR A 548 0.22 10.09 -7.19
N ARG A 549 -0.47 9.24 -7.94
CA ARG A 549 -1.09 9.59 -9.22
C ARG A 549 -2.23 10.58 -9.01
N ILE A 550 -2.03 11.82 -9.48
CA ILE A 550 -3.08 12.82 -9.52
C ILE A 550 -4.03 12.48 -10.67
N PRO A 551 -5.35 12.31 -10.42
CA PRO A 551 -6.30 12.02 -11.48
C PRO A 551 -6.32 13.14 -12.53
N PRO A 552 -6.11 12.84 -13.83
CA PRO A 552 -6.17 13.83 -14.89
C PRO A 552 -7.63 14.20 -15.19
N PRO A 553 -7.88 15.37 -15.81
CA PRO A 553 -9.20 15.73 -16.30
C PRO A 553 -9.51 14.96 -17.58
N THR A 554 -10.80 14.94 -17.98
CA THR A 554 -11.23 14.55 -19.31
C THR A 554 -12.01 15.71 -19.95
N ALA A 555 -12.29 15.65 -21.25
CA ALA A 555 -13.08 16.66 -21.94
C ALA A 555 -14.07 16.02 -22.91
N ARG A 556 -15.24 16.67 -23.04
CA ARG A 556 -16.26 16.32 -24.03
C ARG A 556 -16.46 17.51 -24.97
N GLN A 557 -16.73 17.19 -26.23
CA GLN A 557 -17.03 18.19 -27.26
C GLN A 557 -18.47 18.05 -27.72
N ASN A 558 -19.18 19.16 -27.76
CA ASN A 558 -20.51 19.27 -28.36
C ASN A 558 -20.49 20.43 -29.37
N GLY A 559 -20.48 20.12 -30.66
CA GLY A 559 -20.22 21.11 -31.72
C GLY A 559 -18.83 21.71 -31.58
N SER A 560 -18.74 23.04 -31.47
CA SER A 560 -17.46 23.76 -31.17
C SER A 560 -17.18 23.88 -29.68
N GLN A 561 -18.15 23.57 -28.83
CA GLN A 561 -18.05 23.80 -27.39
C GLN A 561 -17.37 22.64 -26.67
N ILE A 562 -16.38 22.97 -25.84
CA ILE A 562 -15.66 22.03 -24.95
C ILE A 562 -16.13 22.19 -23.53
N THR A 563 -16.46 21.07 -22.91
CA THR A 563 -16.67 20.96 -21.47
C THR A 563 -15.57 20.07 -20.87
N ILE A 564 -14.71 20.64 -20.03
CA ILE A 564 -13.73 19.86 -19.26
C ILE A 564 -14.43 19.28 -18.04
N ILE A 565 -14.27 17.98 -17.83
CA ILE A 565 -14.81 17.24 -16.71
C ILE A 565 -13.72 17.17 -15.64
N LEU A 566 -14.02 17.76 -14.50
CA LEU A 566 -13.12 17.74 -13.35
C LEU A 566 -13.07 16.32 -12.77
N PRO A 567 -11.89 15.81 -12.38
CA PRO A 567 -11.76 14.47 -11.82
C PRO A 567 -12.40 14.33 -10.43
N TYR A 568 -12.59 15.43 -9.70
CA TYR A 568 -13.28 15.54 -8.42
C TYR A 568 -13.69 17.00 -8.16
N ASP A 569 -14.61 17.21 -7.24
CA ASP A 569 -15.10 18.55 -6.88
C ASP A 569 -13.97 19.43 -6.33
N GLY A 570 -13.84 20.64 -6.86
CA GLY A 570 -12.79 21.59 -6.48
C GLY A 570 -11.41 21.32 -7.08
N ALA A 571 -11.30 20.38 -8.04
CA ALA A 571 -10.06 20.14 -8.78
C ALA A 571 -9.67 21.40 -9.60
N LEU A 572 -8.41 21.82 -9.47
CA LEU A 572 -7.86 22.94 -10.26
C LEU A 572 -7.37 22.40 -11.60
N VAL A 573 -8.16 22.59 -12.65
CA VAL A 573 -7.76 22.18 -14.01
C VAL A 573 -7.32 23.40 -14.81
N ARG A 574 -6.11 23.30 -15.38
CA ARG A 574 -5.57 24.32 -16.31
C ARG A 574 -5.38 23.73 -17.69
N TYR A 575 -5.53 24.59 -18.71
CA TYR A 575 -5.45 24.18 -20.10
C TYR A 575 -4.73 25.19 -20.96
N THR A 576 -4.27 24.73 -22.14
CA THR A 576 -3.71 25.52 -23.24
C THR A 576 -4.41 25.13 -24.55
N LEU A 577 -4.39 26.03 -25.54
CA LEU A 577 -4.99 25.81 -26.86
C LEU A 577 -3.94 25.89 -27.99
N ASP A 578 -2.69 26.12 -27.67
CA ASP A 578 -1.57 26.28 -28.60
C ASP A 578 -0.64 25.06 -28.65
N GLY A 579 -1.02 23.98 -27.95
CA GLY A 579 -0.22 22.77 -27.86
C GLY A 579 0.92 22.79 -26.84
N SER A 580 1.14 23.94 -26.16
CA SER A 580 2.09 24.01 -25.04
C SER A 580 1.64 23.18 -23.84
N GLU A 581 2.58 22.76 -22.98
CA GLU A 581 2.25 22.03 -21.75
C GLU A 581 1.57 22.98 -20.75
N PRO A 582 0.38 22.60 -20.19
CA PRO A 582 -0.26 23.39 -19.16
C PRO A 582 0.59 23.48 -17.88
N GLY A 583 0.89 24.71 -17.45
CA GLY A 583 1.60 25.03 -16.22
C GLY A 583 0.72 25.77 -15.22
N LEU A 584 1.29 26.17 -14.06
CA LEU A 584 0.56 26.87 -13.00
C LEU A 584 0.02 28.26 -13.44
N ASN A 585 0.58 28.85 -14.50
CA ASN A 585 0.15 30.13 -15.06
C ASN A 585 -0.77 29.98 -16.27
N SER A 586 -1.06 28.75 -16.72
CA SER A 586 -1.98 28.52 -17.84
C SER A 586 -3.42 28.83 -17.44
N THR A 587 -4.32 28.97 -18.43
CA THR A 587 -5.72 29.33 -18.21
C THR A 587 -6.41 28.33 -17.27
N LEU A 588 -7.02 28.84 -16.20
CA LEU A 588 -7.84 28.04 -15.29
C LEU A 588 -9.19 27.74 -15.94
N TYR A 589 -9.62 26.50 -15.94
CA TYR A 589 -10.94 26.13 -16.40
C TYR A 589 -12.01 26.50 -15.36
N THR A 590 -12.98 27.30 -15.77
CA THR A 590 -14.10 27.74 -14.92
C THR A 590 -15.46 27.49 -15.56
N GLN A 591 -15.52 27.39 -16.90
CA GLN A 591 -16.76 27.18 -17.66
C GLN A 591 -16.46 26.60 -19.05
N PRO A 592 -17.44 26.01 -19.72
CA PRO A 592 -17.32 25.57 -21.11
C PRO A 592 -16.87 26.70 -22.04
N PHE A 593 -16.05 26.38 -23.05
CA PHE A 593 -15.50 27.34 -24.00
C PHE A 593 -15.50 26.78 -25.43
N GLU A 594 -15.37 27.66 -26.42
CA GLU A 594 -15.24 27.23 -27.81
C GLU A 594 -13.79 26.84 -28.13
N LEU A 595 -13.61 25.68 -28.77
CA LEU A 595 -12.32 25.27 -29.32
C LEU A 595 -12.23 25.77 -30.77
N PRO A 596 -11.35 26.76 -31.07
CA PRO A 596 -11.14 27.23 -32.43
C PRO A 596 -10.62 26.07 -33.32
N LYS A 597 -10.98 26.09 -34.60
CA LYS A 597 -10.40 25.18 -35.59
C LYS A 597 -8.88 25.31 -35.57
N ASP A 598 -8.17 24.22 -35.74
CA ASP A 598 -6.70 24.14 -35.76
C ASP A 598 -6.00 24.46 -34.41
N ARG A 599 -6.72 24.41 -33.29
CA ARG A 599 -6.15 24.52 -31.95
C ARG A 599 -6.08 23.14 -31.26
N LEU A 600 -4.98 22.93 -30.54
CA LEU A 600 -4.74 21.70 -29.80
C LEU A 600 -4.97 21.94 -28.31
N LEU A 601 -6.05 21.34 -27.79
CA LEU A 601 -6.33 21.36 -26.36
C LEU A 601 -5.35 20.43 -25.62
N LYS A 602 -4.67 21.00 -24.62
CA LYS A 602 -3.98 20.24 -23.58
C LYS A 602 -4.49 20.65 -22.21
N MET A 603 -4.61 19.72 -21.28
CA MET A 603 -5.16 19.99 -19.95
C MET A 603 -4.52 19.13 -18.87
N ARG A 604 -4.42 19.70 -17.65
CA ARG A 604 -3.87 19.02 -16.46
C ARG A 604 -4.64 19.45 -15.21
N THR A 605 -4.75 18.52 -14.27
CA THR A 605 -5.16 18.81 -12.89
C THR A 605 -3.94 19.22 -12.07
N PHE A 606 -4.08 20.28 -11.27
CA PHE A 606 -3.04 20.74 -10.35
C PHE A 606 -3.50 20.62 -8.89
N ARG A 607 -2.55 20.31 -8.02
CA ARG A 607 -2.73 20.34 -6.56
C ARG A 607 -2.23 21.68 -6.00
N PRO A 608 -2.68 22.09 -4.79
CA PRO A 608 -2.21 23.33 -4.16
C PRO A 608 -0.70 23.43 -3.97
N ASN A 609 0.00 22.30 -3.84
CA ASN A 609 1.47 22.24 -3.73
C ASN A 609 2.20 22.39 -5.09
N GLY A 610 1.47 22.65 -6.18
CA GLY A 610 2.02 22.84 -7.53
C GLY A 610 2.21 21.55 -8.34
N ARG A 611 2.06 20.36 -7.74
CA ARG A 611 2.14 19.09 -8.49
C ARG A 611 0.99 19.01 -9.50
N GLY A 612 1.29 18.52 -10.71
CA GLY A 612 0.30 18.34 -11.77
C GLY A 612 0.09 16.86 -12.12
N SER A 613 -1.10 16.54 -12.63
CA SER A 613 -1.35 15.26 -13.27
C SER A 613 -0.52 15.11 -14.55
N ARG A 614 -0.53 13.94 -15.18
CA ARG A 614 -0.11 13.85 -16.58
C ARG A 614 -0.98 14.77 -17.44
N THR A 615 -0.46 15.17 -18.60
CA THR A 615 -1.19 15.96 -19.58
C THR A 615 -2.16 15.08 -20.35
N ILE A 616 -3.38 15.55 -20.53
CA ILE A 616 -4.36 15.00 -21.47
C ILE A 616 -4.40 15.89 -22.69
N THR A 617 -4.34 15.29 -23.87
CA THR A 617 -4.38 15.98 -25.15
C THR A 617 -5.68 15.64 -25.88
N GLY A 618 -6.39 16.66 -26.35
CA GLY A 618 -7.63 16.53 -27.10
C GLY A 618 -8.85 16.24 -26.25
N VAL A 619 -9.89 15.75 -26.90
CA VAL A 619 -11.19 15.39 -26.30
C VAL A 619 -11.42 13.89 -26.47
N GLU A 620 -12.05 13.27 -25.49
CA GLU A 620 -12.48 11.87 -25.64
C GLU A 620 -13.56 11.79 -26.74
N PRO A 621 -13.43 10.83 -27.69
CA PRO A 621 -14.50 10.58 -28.63
C PRO A 621 -15.76 10.18 -27.86
N ILE A 622 -16.90 10.75 -28.25
CA ILE A 622 -18.19 10.32 -27.71
C ILE A 622 -18.33 8.83 -28.07
N ARG A 623 -18.10 7.94 -27.13
CA ARG A 623 -18.51 6.54 -27.31
C ARG A 623 -20.02 6.57 -27.38
N SER A 624 -20.58 6.35 -28.58
CA SER A 624 -21.99 5.99 -28.74
C SER A 624 -22.19 4.78 -27.81
N GLY A 625 -23.04 4.93 -26.80
CA GLY A 625 -23.36 3.86 -25.84
C GLY A 625 -23.73 2.56 -26.56
N PRO A 626 -23.67 1.41 -25.82
CA PRO A 626 -24.05 0.12 -26.33
C PRO A 626 -25.48 0.08 -26.82
#